data_c0004556340313277ef4ea53241d2173
#
_entry.id   c0004556340313277ef4ea53241d2173
#
_cell.length_a   1.000
_cell.length_b   1.000
_cell.length_c   1.000
_cell.angle_alpha   90.00
_cell.angle_beta   90.00
_cell.angle_gamma   90.00
#
_symmetry.space_group_name_H-M   'P 1'
#
loop_
_entity.id
_entity.type
_entity.pdbx_description
1 polymer ?
#
loop_
_entity_poly.entity_id
_entity_poly.type
_entity_poly.pdbx_seq_one_letter_code
_entity_poly.pdbx_strand_id
1 'polypeptide(L)'
;MKRLIQILVFLGFLTGFFCQASAQTDFGYLEEGGGAVFSVDYASFREETGEEYRLEVYYKIFNHKLTFVKSDGKFKASYEIQLSVLNKVNKQVTGTSEDEEYTLNTYEETQSPADFLINTMNLSLYSGRYKLRIKFIDRNSGSESTLERNFVIPSRSNNKVMFSDVEFVRELSDSAETSKFNKRGKRVIPSVDRNFGDSDPTLRFYYEIYGGSKESKEYDLVYEVYSLGHNFSRENTTKLLIGPETVHRFDSLSLEGVPSGDYYLDVKLSEGHKQITKMEEAFRVEWSLLSMLKNDYQKFIDQLRYAGSDDEIKKLKQAKEEERLQKWLEFWKSRDPTPDTPENELKDEYYRRLKYANQNFAISNREGWETDMGMVYIVYGHPDEVEKFPFERDEKAHQWWHYYKSNRHFLFVDRGDGEYELQPPYDGKIR
;
A
#
# COMPACT_ATOMS: atom_id res chain seq x y z
N MET A 1 -63.54 -36.44 20.68
CA MET A 1 -62.94 -35.28 20.03
C MET A 1 -61.72 -34.86 20.83
N LYS A 2 -60.52 -35.35 20.42
CA LYS A 2 -59.21 -35.06 21.06
C LYS A 2 -58.52 -33.96 20.24
N ARG A 3 -58.29 -32.80 20.84
CA ARG A 3 -57.46 -31.73 20.24
C ARG A 3 -55.99 -32.01 20.54
N LEU A 4 -55.21 -32.24 19.50
CA LEU A 4 -53.76 -32.26 19.55
C LEU A 4 -53.25 -30.81 19.66
N ILE A 5 -52.48 -30.53 20.70
CA ILE A 5 -51.69 -29.29 20.84
C ILE A 5 -50.31 -29.61 20.29
N GLN A 6 -49.94 -28.99 19.15
CA GLN A 6 -48.59 -28.99 18.64
C GLN A 6 -47.81 -27.91 19.39
N ILE A 7 -46.80 -28.35 20.15
CA ILE A 7 -45.78 -27.50 20.76
C ILE A 7 -44.69 -27.27 19.69
N LEU A 8 -44.65 -26.07 19.13
CA LEU A 8 -43.52 -25.61 18.30
C LEU A 8 -42.35 -25.25 19.23
N VAL A 9 -41.33 -26.09 19.23
CA VAL A 9 -40.04 -25.79 19.85
C VAL A 9 -39.29 -24.86 18.89
N PHE A 10 -39.24 -23.58 19.22
CA PHE A 10 -38.33 -22.61 18.56
C PHE A 10 -36.91 -22.87 19.08
N LEU A 11 -36.08 -23.60 18.30
CA LEU A 11 -34.65 -23.60 18.48
C LEU A 11 -34.11 -22.25 17.98
N GLY A 12 -33.91 -21.32 18.90
CA GLY A 12 -33.19 -20.10 18.64
C GLY A 12 -31.72 -20.41 18.39
N PHE A 13 -31.30 -20.42 17.12
CA PHE A 13 -29.90 -20.29 16.76
C PHE A 13 -29.42 -18.90 17.22
N LEU A 14 -28.79 -18.85 18.38
CA LEU A 14 -27.89 -17.75 18.75
C LEU A 14 -26.67 -17.84 17.84
N THR A 15 -26.76 -17.28 16.64
CA THR A 15 -25.58 -16.89 15.89
C THR A 15 -24.95 -15.75 16.66
N GLY A 16 -23.93 -16.09 17.46
CA GLY A 16 -23.03 -15.11 18.01
C GLY A 16 -22.40 -14.34 16.85
N PHE A 17 -22.89 -13.12 16.62
CA PHE A 17 -22.16 -12.13 15.85
C PHE A 17 -20.85 -11.86 16.62
N PHE A 18 -19.81 -12.63 16.32
CA PHE A 18 -18.46 -12.17 16.50
C PHE A 18 -18.32 -10.96 15.57
N CYS A 19 -18.50 -9.78 16.13
CA CYS A 19 -18.02 -8.56 15.52
C CYS A 19 -16.50 -8.69 15.48
N GLN A 20 -15.99 -9.36 14.43
CA GLN A 20 -14.62 -9.15 14.00
C GLN A 20 -14.57 -7.65 13.69
N ALA A 21 -13.85 -6.90 14.52
CA ALA A 21 -13.28 -5.65 14.07
C ALA A 21 -12.33 -6.05 12.94
N SER A 22 -12.85 -6.13 11.72
CA SER A 22 -12.02 -5.98 10.54
C SER A 22 -11.34 -4.64 10.76
N ALA A 23 -10.04 -4.65 11.06
CA ALA A 23 -9.23 -3.50 10.79
C ALA A 23 -9.57 -3.16 9.35
N GLN A 24 -10.24 -2.05 9.16
CA GLN A 24 -10.47 -1.50 7.84
C GLN A 24 -9.06 -1.19 7.37
N THR A 25 -8.48 -2.12 6.60
CA THR A 25 -7.18 -1.98 5.97
C THR A 25 -7.36 -0.88 4.96
N ASP A 26 -7.12 0.32 5.46
CA ASP A 26 -7.21 1.54 4.68
C ASP A 26 -5.96 1.56 3.79
N PHE A 27 -6.10 1.18 2.52
CA PHE A 27 -5.07 1.41 1.50
C PHE A 27 -4.74 2.91 1.35
N GLY A 28 -5.29 3.77 2.17
CA GLY A 28 -4.97 5.19 2.28
C GLY A 28 -3.49 5.50 2.54
N TYR A 29 -2.66 4.48 2.92
CA TYR A 29 -1.19 4.61 2.89
C TYR A 29 -0.65 4.69 1.47
N LEU A 30 -1.38 4.14 0.51
CA LEU A 30 -0.98 4.01 -0.87
C LEU A 30 -1.55 5.14 -1.74
N GLU A 31 -2.51 5.88 -1.22
CA GLU A 31 -2.91 7.14 -1.80
C GLU A 31 -1.92 8.21 -1.34
N GLU A 32 -1.08 8.69 -2.23
CA GLU A 32 -0.51 10.02 -2.12
C GLU A 32 -1.70 10.99 -2.07
N GLY A 33 -2.23 11.23 -0.87
CA GLY A 33 -3.24 12.25 -0.65
C GLY A 33 -2.72 13.54 -1.24
N GLY A 34 -3.40 14.07 -2.24
CA GLY A 34 -2.94 15.20 -3.03
C GLY A 34 -2.40 16.31 -2.14
N GLY A 35 -1.06 16.47 -2.13
CA GLY A 35 -0.35 17.51 -1.40
C GLY A 35 0.38 17.10 -0.13
N ALA A 36 0.32 15.86 0.35
CA ALA A 36 1.09 15.44 1.52
C ALA A 36 2.61 15.48 1.23
N VAL A 37 3.34 16.17 2.11
CA VAL A 37 4.79 16.34 2.01
C VAL A 37 5.52 15.07 2.45
N PHE A 38 4.86 14.20 3.22
CA PHE A 38 5.45 13.04 3.88
C PHE A 38 4.48 11.84 3.93
N SER A 39 5.05 10.64 4.01
CA SER A 39 4.32 9.39 4.26
C SER A 39 4.51 8.96 5.71
N VAL A 40 3.56 8.20 6.25
CA VAL A 40 3.58 7.71 7.64
C VAL A 40 3.09 6.28 7.71
N ASP A 41 3.78 5.47 8.50
CA ASP A 41 3.33 4.16 8.96
C ASP A 41 3.53 4.03 10.47
N TYR A 42 2.93 3.02 11.09
CA TYR A 42 3.08 2.77 12.52
C TYR A 42 2.92 1.28 12.84
N ALA A 43 3.50 0.88 13.97
CA ALA A 43 3.26 -0.43 14.57
C ALA A 43 3.25 -0.33 16.09
N SER A 44 2.43 -1.13 16.74
CA SER A 44 2.33 -1.18 18.20
C SER A 44 2.89 -2.49 18.76
N PHE A 45 3.74 -2.37 19.76
CA PHE A 45 4.38 -3.48 20.45
C PHE A 45 4.12 -3.39 21.96
N ARG A 46 4.00 -4.54 22.62
CA ARG A 46 3.88 -4.54 24.09
C ARG A 46 5.18 -4.10 24.74
N GLU A 47 5.10 -3.28 25.78
CA GLU A 47 6.22 -3.07 26.67
C GLU A 47 6.48 -4.33 27.50
N GLU A 48 7.76 -4.60 27.79
CA GLU A 48 8.16 -5.79 28.58
C GLU A 48 7.58 -5.76 29.99
N THR A 49 7.42 -4.56 30.52
CA THR A 49 6.85 -4.33 31.86
C THR A 49 5.62 -3.43 31.80
N GLY A 50 4.63 -3.71 32.67
CA GLY A 50 3.40 -2.92 32.69
C GLY A 50 2.32 -3.37 31.72
N GLU A 51 1.32 -2.51 31.50
CA GLU A 51 0.18 -2.75 30.62
C GLU A 51 0.21 -1.85 29.38
N GLU A 52 1.29 -1.11 29.19
CA GLU A 52 1.47 -0.18 28.09
C GLU A 52 1.93 -0.89 26.83
N TYR A 53 1.69 -0.23 25.72
CA TYR A 53 2.20 -0.55 24.39
C TYR A 53 3.07 0.60 23.92
N ARG A 54 4.20 0.28 23.30
CA ARG A 54 5.00 1.22 22.53
C ARG A 54 4.41 1.33 21.13
N LEU A 55 3.90 2.50 20.79
CA LEU A 55 3.54 2.88 19.43
C LEU A 55 4.79 3.47 18.78
N GLU A 56 5.29 2.80 17.77
CA GLU A 56 6.36 3.29 16.92
C GLU A 56 5.73 3.91 15.68
N VAL A 57 6.05 5.17 15.40
CA VAL A 57 5.56 5.92 14.25
C VAL A 57 6.72 6.20 13.33
N TYR A 58 6.64 5.73 12.11
CA TYR A 58 7.66 5.89 11.08
C TYR A 58 7.21 6.94 10.08
N TYR A 59 8.12 7.80 9.64
CA TYR A 59 7.81 8.75 8.59
C TYR A 59 8.92 8.81 7.53
N LYS A 60 8.51 9.11 6.30
CA LYS A 60 9.36 9.22 5.12
C LYS A 60 9.09 10.55 4.44
N ILE A 61 10.15 11.30 4.12
CA ILE A 61 10.06 12.58 3.43
C ILE A 61 11.02 12.56 2.25
N PHE A 62 10.52 12.81 1.03
CA PHE A 62 11.39 12.95 -0.14
C PHE A 62 12.16 14.27 -0.10
N ASN A 63 13.42 14.26 -0.56
CA ASN A 63 14.30 15.42 -0.50
C ASN A 63 13.69 16.63 -1.19
N HIS A 64 13.13 16.47 -2.39
CA HIS A 64 12.50 17.55 -3.16
C HIS A 64 11.23 18.17 -2.51
N LYS A 65 10.73 17.58 -1.42
CA LYS A 65 9.60 18.08 -0.64
C LYS A 65 10.02 18.96 0.54
N LEU A 66 11.34 19.02 0.84
CA LEU A 66 11.92 19.84 1.89
C LEU A 66 12.50 21.12 1.30
N THR A 67 12.45 22.18 2.09
CA THR A 67 13.11 23.46 1.74
C THR A 67 14.52 23.48 2.30
N PHE A 68 15.52 23.49 1.43
CA PHE A 68 16.92 23.55 1.82
C PHE A 68 17.47 24.95 1.72
N VAL A 69 18.27 25.35 2.73
CA VAL A 69 19.01 26.60 2.75
C VAL A 69 20.51 26.28 2.68
N LYS A 70 21.23 26.96 1.80
CA LYS A 70 22.69 26.79 1.69
C LYS A 70 23.40 27.46 2.87
N SER A 71 24.19 26.69 3.63
CA SER A 71 25.00 27.13 4.75
C SER A 71 26.30 26.36 4.80
N ASP A 72 27.43 27.06 4.94
CA ASP A 72 28.78 26.47 5.04
C ASP A 72 29.12 25.47 3.93
N GLY A 73 28.68 25.77 2.69
CA GLY A 73 28.91 24.92 1.52
C GLY A 73 28.01 23.69 1.41
N LYS A 74 27.10 23.49 2.38
CA LYS A 74 26.12 22.39 2.41
C LYS A 74 24.70 22.93 2.33
N PHE A 75 23.75 22.03 2.11
CA PHE A 75 22.32 22.34 2.06
C PHE A 75 21.64 21.74 3.29
N LYS A 76 20.99 22.59 4.10
CA LYS A 76 20.34 22.21 5.37
C LYS A 76 18.82 22.42 5.28
N ALA A 77 18.05 21.39 5.57
CA ALA A 77 16.63 21.47 5.85
C ALA A 77 16.41 21.34 7.37
N SER A 78 15.59 22.24 7.94
CA SER A 78 15.18 22.20 9.33
C SER A 78 13.67 22.03 9.38
N TYR A 79 13.18 21.06 10.16
CA TYR A 79 11.76 20.78 10.25
C TYR A 79 11.37 20.28 11.65
N GLU A 80 10.10 20.38 11.97
CA GLU A 80 9.51 19.82 13.19
C GLU A 80 8.47 18.77 12.82
N ILE A 81 8.48 17.65 13.54
CA ILE A 81 7.42 16.65 13.53
C ILE A 81 6.73 16.66 14.89
N GLN A 82 5.42 16.83 14.89
CA GLN A 82 4.57 16.75 16.07
C GLN A 82 3.65 15.55 15.97
N LEU A 83 3.69 14.67 16.97
CA LEU A 83 2.75 13.57 17.13
C LEU A 83 1.74 13.91 18.24
N SER A 84 0.47 13.68 17.95
CA SER A 84 -0.61 13.79 18.94
C SER A 84 -1.52 12.58 18.84
N VAL A 85 -1.79 11.93 19.94
CA VAL A 85 -2.76 10.82 20.01
C VAL A 85 -4.02 11.31 20.69
N LEU A 86 -5.15 11.18 19.99
CA LEU A 86 -6.45 11.63 20.43
C LEU A 86 -7.35 10.43 20.75
N ASN A 87 -8.15 10.52 21.78
CA ASN A 87 -9.16 9.52 22.09
C ASN A 87 -10.45 9.73 21.24
N LYS A 88 -11.46 8.88 21.44
CA LYS A 88 -12.73 8.91 20.71
C LYS A 88 -13.50 10.24 20.76
N VAL A 89 -13.21 11.08 21.77
CA VAL A 89 -13.84 12.41 21.91
C VAL A 89 -12.90 13.53 21.48
N ASN A 90 -11.89 13.22 20.67
CA ASN A 90 -10.86 14.13 20.14
C ASN A 90 -10.05 14.87 21.24
N LYS A 91 -9.98 14.31 22.45
CA LYS A 91 -9.09 14.83 23.50
C LYS A 91 -7.72 14.18 23.36
N GLN A 92 -6.66 14.99 23.36
CA GLN A 92 -5.29 14.50 23.37
C GLN A 92 -4.99 13.74 24.67
N VAL A 93 -4.47 12.52 24.52
CA VAL A 93 -4.07 11.64 25.63
C VAL A 93 -2.56 11.61 25.83
N THR A 94 -1.81 11.73 24.73
CA THR A 94 -0.35 11.87 24.76
C THR A 94 0.13 12.54 23.47
N GLY A 95 1.40 12.92 23.42
CA GLY A 95 2.03 13.48 22.23
C GLY A 95 3.48 13.83 22.52
N THR A 96 4.23 14.04 21.45
CA THR A 96 5.62 14.48 21.47
C THR A 96 5.93 15.30 20.23
N SER A 97 7.02 16.07 20.26
CA SER A 97 7.54 16.75 19.08
C SER A 97 9.06 16.65 19.05
N GLU A 98 9.62 16.59 17.86
CA GLU A 98 11.07 16.61 17.62
C GLU A 98 11.38 17.65 16.55
N ASP A 99 12.38 18.51 16.80
CA ASP A 99 13.00 19.38 15.80
C ASP A 99 14.19 18.61 15.21
N GLU A 100 14.24 18.53 13.88
CA GLU A 100 15.24 17.75 13.16
C GLU A 100 15.95 18.61 12.12
N GLU A 101 17.23 18.31 11.89
CA GLU A 101 18.04 18.90 10.81
C GLU A 101 18.52 17.80 9.86
N TYR A 102 18.35 18.04 8.58
CA TYR A 102 18.82 17.17 7.52
C TYR A 102 19.76 17.90 6.58
N THR A 103 20.97 17.36 6.39
CA THR A 103 22.03 18.02 5.65
C THR A 103 22.47 17.21 4.44
N LEU A 104 22.54 17.84 3.26
CA LEU A 104 23.01 17.29 2.00
C LEU A 104 24.22 18.08 1.48
N ASN A 105 25.03 17.44 0.63
CA ASN A 105 26.26 18.03 0.15
C ASN A 105 26.07 18.81 -1.16
N THR A 106 25.13 18.40 -2.01
CA THR A 106 24.93 18.98 -3.33
C THR A 106 23.50 19.49 -3.53
N TYR A 107 23.30 20.39 -4.47
CA TYR A 107 21.97 20.88 -4.84
C TYR A 107 21.15 19.78 -5.53
N GLU A 108 21.77 18.97 -6.34
CA GLU A 108 21.15 17.86 -7.05
C GLU A 108 20.50 16.87 -6.07
N GLU A 109 21.16 16.54 -4.96
CA GLU A 109 20.59 15.70 -3.90
C GLU A 109 19.31 16.31 -3.32
N THR A 110 19.22 17.63 -3.20
CA THR A 110 18.02 18.32 -2.67
C THR A 110 16.81 18.22 -3.60
N GLN A 111 17.04 18.08 -4.90
CA GLN A 111 16.00 18.04 -5.93
C GLN A 111 15.64 16.61 -6.36
N SER A 112 16.32 15.62 -5.81
CA SER A 112 16.11 14.20 -6.18
C SER A 112 14.69 13.76 -5.85
N PRO A 113 13.93 13.24 -6.82
CA PRO A 113 12.62 12.66 -6.57
C PRO A 113 12.70 11.22 -6.02
N ALA A 114 13.88 10.60 -6.05
CA ALA A 114 14.10 9.24 -5.60
C ALA A 114 14.67 9.18 -4.18
N ASP A 115 15.44 10.20 -3.76
CA ASP A 115 16.10 10.22 -2.46
C ASP A 115 15.17 10.77 -1.38
N PHE A 116 15.24 10.18 -0.20
CA PHE A 116 14.38 10.49 0.94
C PHE A 116 15.08 10.22 2.27
N LEU A 117 14.56 10.82 3.31
CA LEU A 117 14.89 10.45 4.68
C LEU A 117 13.78 9.57 5.27
N ILE A 118 14.15 8.68 6.19
CA ILE A 118 13.25 7.93 7.06
C ILE A 118 13.65 8.20 8.52
N ASN A 119 12.67 8.43 9.37
CA ASN A 119 12.90 8.55 10.80
C ASN A 119 11.74 7.91 11.61
N THR A 120 11.91 7.78 12.92
CA THR A 120 10.94 7.15 13.82
C THR A 120 10.81 7.91 15.11
N MET A 121 9.59 7.93 15.66
CA MET A 121 9.25 8.47 16.98
C MET A 121 8.40 7.47 17.75
N ASN A 122 8.52 7.45 19.07
CA ASN A 122 7.85 6.48 19.93
C ASN A 122 6.95 7.16 20.95
N LEU A 123 5.80 6.53 21.25
CA LEU A 123 4.85 6.94 22.28
C LEU A 123 4.39 5.72 23.09
N SER A 124 4.17 5.89 24.39
CA SER A 124 3.55 4.85 25.23
C SER A 124 2.06 5.08 25.36
N LEU A 125 1.27 4.01 25.19
CA LEU A 125 -0.19 4.02 25.21
C LEU A 125 -0.77 2.76 25.86
N TYR A 126 -1.93 2.90 26.47
CA TYR A 126 -2.75 1.77 26.91
C TYR A 126 -3.61 1.23 25.75
N SER A 127 -4.22 0.05 25.97
CA SER A 127 -5.20 -0.49 25.03
C SER A 127 -6.38 0.48 24.84
N GLY A 128 -6.82 0.66 23.59
CA GLY A 128 -7.88 1.61 23.26
C GLY A 128 -8.04 1.85 21.77
N ARG A 129 -9.00 2.72 21.43
CA ARG A 129 -9.18 3.22 20.06
C ARG A 129 -8.78 4.69 20.03
N TYR A 130 -7.93 5.03 19.10
CA TYR A 130 -7.27 6.31 19.02
C TYR A 130 -7.27 6.85 17.60
N LYS A 131 -6.95 8.15 17.52
CA LYS A 131 -6.60 8.83 16.29
C LYS A 131 -5.18 9.39 16.47
N LEU A 132 -4.27 8.97 15.61
CA LEU A 132 -2.93 9.56 15.49
C LEU A 132 -3.04 10.77 14.56
N ARG A 133 -2.53 11.91 15.02
CA ARG A 133 -2.36 13.13 14.23
C ARG A 133 -0.89 13.43 14.15
N ILE A 134 -0.39 13.55 12.93
CA ILE A 134 1.01 13.88 12.65
C ILE A 134 1.02 15.21 11.94
N LYS A 135 1.73 16.20 12.49
CA LYS A 135 1.93 17.51 11.87
C LYS A 135 3.40 17.68 11.54
N PHE A 136 3.67 17.97 10.28
CA PHE A 136 4.97 18.37 9.77
C PHE A 136 5.01 19.89 9.60
N ILE A 137 6.11 20.52 10.00
CA ILE A 137 6.35 21.96 9.86
C ILE A 137 7.75 22.14 9.28
N ASP A 138 7.84 22.61 8.05
CA ASP A 138 9.11 23.04 7.45
C ASP A 138 9.52 24.39 8.03
N ARG A 139 10.61 24.39 8.80
CA ARG A 139 11.09 25.59 9.51
C ARG A 139 11.69 26.61 8.56
N ASN A 140 12.16 26.21 7.38
CA ASN A 140 12.77 27.11 6.40
C ASN A 140 11.73 27.82 5.54
N SER A 141 10.64 27.17 5.17
CA SER A 141 9.54 27.77 4.38
C SER A 141 8.35 28.24 5.22
N GLY A 142 8.18 27.67 6.42
CA GLY A 142 6.99 27.86 7.25
C GLY A 142 5.77 27.05 6.76
N SER A 143 5.94 26.16 5.78
CA SER A 143 4.83 25.31 5.30
C SER A 143 4.49 24.24 6.31
N GLU A 144 3.20 23.88 6.38
CA GLU A 144 2.68 22.86 7.29
C GLU A 144 1.87 21.82 6.53
N SER A 145 1.98 20.57 6.96
CA SER A 145 1.17 19.45 6.47
C SER A 145 0.71 18.59 7.63
N THR A 146 -0.50 18.04 7.57
CA THR A 146 -1.07 17.23 8.65
C THR A 146 -1.70 15.98 8.09
N LEU A 147 -1.41 14.83 8.71
CA LEU A 147 -2.05 13.54 8.43
C LEU A 147 -2.75 13.04 9.69
N GLU A 148 -3.90 12.36 9.52
CA GLU A 148 -4.62 11.69 10.59
C GLU A 148 -4.88 10.23 10.22
N ARG A 149 -4.72 9.34 11.20
CA ARG A 149 -4.99 7.89 11.07
C ARG A 149 -5.73 7.39 12.30
N ASN A 150 -6.78 6.61 12.09
CA ASN A 150 -7.43 5.89 13.19
C ASN A 150 -6.71 4.56 13.42
N PHE A 151 -6.52 4.18 14.69
CA PHE A 151 -5.90 2.92 15.03
C PHE A 151 -6.45 2.34 16.33
N VAL A 152 -6.17 1.07 16.56
CA VAL A 152 -6.64 0.33 17.72
C VAL A 152 -5.46 -0.41 18.34
N ILE A 153 -5.22 -0.14 19.61
CA ILE A 153 -4.33 -0.96 20.44
C ILE A 153 -5.18 -2.03 21.14
N PRO A 154 -4.95 -3.32 20.85
CA PRO A 154 -5.80 -4.39 21.38
C PRO A 154 -5.66 -4.52 22.89
N SER A 155 -6.72 -5.01 23.53
CA SER A 155 -6.65 -5.30 24.97
C SER A 155 -5.72 -6.49 25.24
N ARG A 156 -4.87 -6.37 26.25
CA ARG A 156 -3.99 -7.45 26.69
C ARG A 156 -4.82 -8.65 27.18
N SER A 157 -4.43 -9.84 26.76
CA SER A 157 -4.97 -11.09 27.30
C SER A 157 -3.82 -11.96 27.80
N ASN A 158 -3.84 -12.26 29.10
CA ASN A 158 -2.77 -13.03 29.74
C ASN A 158 -2.83 -14.54 29.45
N ASN A 159 -3.95 -15.02 28.86
CA ASN A 159 -4.18 -16.45 28.62
C ASN A 159 -4.33 -16.79 27.14
N LYS A 160 -4.09 -15.85 26.23
CA LYS A 160 -4.19 -16.07 24.80
C LYS A 160 -2.89 -15.67 24.10
N VAL A 161 -2.49 -16.48 23.14
CA VAL A 161 -1.44 -16.11 22.21
C VAL A 161 -1.98 -14.99 21.30
N MET A 162 -1.19 -13.95 21.14
CA MET A 162 -1.54 -12.77 20.33
C MET A 162 -0.33 -12.32 19.51
N PHE A 163 -0.58 -11.73 18.35
CA PHE A 163 0.42 -11.00 17.58
C PHE A 163 0.49 -9.52 18.00
N SER A 164 1.65 -8.89 17.76
CA SER A 164 1.76 -7.43 17.62
C SER A 164 1.20 -6.99 16.27
N ASP A 165 1.26 -5.69 15.98
CA ASP A 165 1.23 -5.20 14.61
C ASP A 165 2.48 -5.65 13.85
N VAL A 166 2.42 -5.57 12.50
CA VAL A 166 3.56 -5.85 11.61
C VAL A 166 4.29 -4.55 11.32
N GLU A 167 5.60 -4.56 11.47
CA GLU A 167 6.48 -3.56 10.87
C GLU A 167 7.03 -4.12 9.56
N PHE A 168 6.64 -3.56 8.45
CA PHE A 168 7.27 -3.86 7.18
C PHE A 168 8.67 -3.27 7.11
N VAL A 169 9.63 -4.05 6.61
CA VAL A 169 11.05 -3.74 6.66
C VAL A 169 11.62 -3.57 5.25
N ARG A 170 12.20 -2.41 5.00
CA ARG A 170 12.92 -2.10 3.76
C ARG A 170 14.32 -2.72 3.78
N GLU A 171 15.06 -2.49 4.87
CA GLU A 171 16.42 -2.98 5.03
C GLU A 171 16.61 -3.63 6.39
N LEU A 172 17.27 -4.79 6.39
CA LEU A 172 17.59 -5.55 7.60
C LEU A 172 19.07 -5.93 7.56
N SER A 173 19.80 -5.54 8.60
CA SER A 173 21.21 -5.92 8.77
C SER A 173 21.56 -6.13 10.24
N ASP A 174 22.59 -6.91 10.51
CA ASP A 174 23.15 -7.00 11.86
C ASP A 174 23.83 -5.68 12.21
N SER A 175 23.60 -5.20 13.42
CA SER A 175 24.21 -3.94 13.89
C SER A 175 24.51 -4.00 15.39
N ALA A 176 25.76 -3.66 15.71
CA ALA A 176 26.19 -3.42 17.10
C ALA A 176 26.06 -1.95 17.51
N GLU A 177 25.78 -1.05 16.57
CA GLU A 177 25.64 0.38 16.85
C GLU A 177 24.28 0.70 17.46
N THR A 178 24.23 1.66 18.37
CA THR A 178 22.97 2.14 18.95
C THR A 178 22.35 3.17 18.03
N SER A 179 21.14 2.90 17.51
CA SER A 179 20.37 3.85 16.70
C SER A 179 18.87 3.74 17.00
N LYS A 180 18.08 4.74 16.60
CA LYS A 180 16.61 4.71 16.70
C LYS A 180 15.99 3.47 16.00
N PHE A 181 16.73 2.88 15.04
CA PHE A 181 16.28 1.75 14.21
C PHE A 181 16.76 0.38 14.71
N ASN A 182 17.39 0.31 15.88
CA ASN A 182 17.90 -0.96 16.36
C ASN A 182 16.86 -1.73 17.17
N LYS A 183 16.63 -2.99 16.77
CA LYS A 183 15.77 -3.96 17.45
C LYS A 183 16.52 -5.29 17.61
N ARG A 184 16.68 -5.73 18.85
CA ARG A 184 17.27 -7.05 19.16
C ARG A 184 18.59 -7.35 18.42
N GLY A 185 19.49 -6.37 18.34
CA GLY A 185 20.79 -6.52 17.68
C GLY A 185 20.78 -6.42 16.15
N LYS A 186 19.64 -6.03 15.58
CA LYS A 186 19.50 -5.76 14.14
C LYS A 186 19.15 -4.31 13.89
N ARG A 187 19.67 -3.77 12.81
CA ARG A 187 19.23 -2.51 12.24
C ARG A 187 18.04 -2.79 11.32
N VAL A 188 16.89 -2.19 11.66
CA VAL A 188 15.61 -2.39 10.98
C VAL A 188 15.17 -1.05 10.40
N ILE A 189 15.27 -0.86 9.09
CA ILE A 189 14.76 0.33 8.41
C ILE A 189 13.35 0.03 7.92
N PRO A 190 12.31 0.76 8.38
CA PRO A 190 10.94 0.48 8.01
C PRO A 190 10.64 0.81 6.53
N SER A 191 9.73 0.04 5.93
CA SER A 191 9.11 0.35 4.63
C SER A 191 7.86 1.18 4.87
N VAL A 192 8.01 2.50 5.00
CA VAL A 192 6.94 3.42 5.42
C VAL A 192 5.79 3.51 4.41
N ASP A 193 6.08 3.34 3.14
CA ASP A 193 5.11 3.33 2.04
C ASP A 193 4.57 1.92 1.73
N ARG A 194 5.05 0.90 2.45
CA ARG A 194 4.68 -0.51 2.27
C ARG A 194 4.73 -0.96 0.81
N ASN A 195 5.66 -0.39 0.05
CA ASN A 195 5.86 -0.68 -1.36
C ASN A 195 7.12 -1.53 -1.55
N PHE A 196 6.96 -2.66 -2.20
CA PHE A 196 7.98 -3.67 -2.42
C PHE A 196 8.12 -4.00 -3.90
N GLY A 197 9.23 -4.63 -4.26
CA GLY A 197 9.55 -4.95 -5.63
C GLY A 197 10.91 -4.36 -6.00
N ASP A 198 11.05 -3.81 -7.19
CA ASP A 198 12.25 -3.16 -7.67
C ASP A 198 13.47 -4.10 -7.71
N SER A 199 14.60 -3.72 -7.13
CA SER A 199 15.86 -4.50 -7.17
C SER A 199 15.88 -5.67 -6.18
N ASP A 200 15.04 -5.66 -5.17
CA ASP A 200 14.96 -6.69 -4.12
C ASP A 200 13.55 -7.27 -4.00
N PRO A 201 13.28 -8.42 -4.61
CA PRO A 201 11.97 -9.05 -4.60
C PRO A 201 11.68 -9.77 -3.27
N THR A 202 11.91 -9.12 -2.15
CA THR A 202 11.75 -9.74 -0.82
C THR A 202 10.86 -8.89 0.06
N LEU A 203 9.72 -9.45 0.47
CA LEU A 203 8.87 -8.90 1.51
C LEU A 203 9.49 -9.24 2.86
N ARG A 204 10.05 -8.26 3.56
CA ARG A 204 10.60 -8.42 4.92
C ARG A 204 9.68 -7.77 5.92
N PHE A 205 9.53 -8.39 7.08
CA PHE A 205 8.69 -7.86 8.13
C PHE A 205 9.15 -8.34 9.51
N TYR A 206 8.89 -7.49 10.51
CA TYR A 206 9.09 -7.76 11.92
C TYR A 206 7.76 -7.76 12.66
N TYR A 207 7.61 -8.67 13.60
CA TYR A 207 6.47 -8.74 14.50
C TYR A 207 6.82 -9.52 15.76
N GLU A 208 5.96 -9.44 16.76
CA GLU A 208 6.11 -10.14 18.04
C GLU A 208 4.94 -11.08 18.26
N ILE A 209 5.22 -12.23 18.90
CA ILE A 209 4.20 -13.16 19.35
C ILE A 209 4.24 -13.19 20.86
N TYR A 210 3.16 -12.82 21.47
CA TYR A 210 3.01 -12.81 22.93
C TYR A 210 2.44 -14.13 23.38
N GLY A 211 3.18 -14.84 24.21
CA GLY A 211 2.77 -16.14 24.73
C GLY A 211 1.56 -16.08 25.65
N GLY A 212 0.78 -17.14 25.68
CA GLY A 212 -0.43 -17.24 26.49
C GLY A 212 -0.45 -18.43 27.46
N SER A 213 0.49 -19.35 27.37
CA SER A 213 0.57 -20.56 28.19
C SER A 213 1.85 -20.59 29.04
N LYS A 214 1.77 -21.18 30.24
CA LYS A 214 2.97 -21.45 31.07
C LYS A 214 3.85 -22.56 30.48
N GLU A 215 3.24 -23.45 29.68
CA GLU A 215 3.94 -24.54 29.00
C GLU A 215 4.12 -24.19 27.53
N SER A 216 5.28 -24.53 26.98
CA SER A 216 5.55 -24.36 25.56
C SER A 216 4.73 -25.33 24.74
N LYS A 217 4.12 -24.84 23.66
CA LYS A 217 3.35 -25.61 22.70
C LYS A 217 3.82 -25.36 21.29
N GLU A 218 3.71 -26.38 20.45
CA GLU A 218 3.99 -26.29 19.01
C GLU A 218 2.74 -25.85 18.27
N TYR A 219 2.91 -24.87 17.38
CA TYR A 219 1.89 -24.31 16.52
C TYR A 219 2.33 -24.34 15.05
N ASP A 220 1.36 -24.42 14.16
CA ASP A 220 1.55 -24.14 12.73
C ASP A 220 1.45 -22.65 12.49
N LEU A 221 2.54 -22.05 11.98
CA LEU A 221 2.63 -20.65 11.59
C LEU A 221 2.55 -20.58 10.08
N VAL A 222 1.50 -19.98 9.57
CA VAL A 222 1.18 -19.88 8.15
C VAL A 222 1.27 -18.44 7.70
N TYR A 223 2.01 -18.21 6.62
CA TYR A 223 2.07 -16.94 5.91
C TYR A 223 1.37 -17.08 4.58
N GLU A 224 0.42 -16.23 4.30
CA GLU A 224 -0.25 -16.16 3.02
C GLU A 224 -0.13 -14.76 2.45
N VAL A 225 0.37 -14.65 1.20
CA VAL A 225 0.31 -13.44 0.39
C VAL A 225 -0.76 -13.63 -0.66
N TYR A 226 -1.76 -12.77 -0.68
CA TYR A 226 -2.85 -12.85 -1.64
C TYR A 226 -3.26 -11.47 -2.17
N SER A 227 -3.74 -11.43 -3.41
CA SER A 227 -4.23 -10.21 -4.05
C SER A 227 -5.66 -9.88 -3.61
N LEU A 228 -6.04 -8.61 -3.67
CA LEU A 228 -7.44 -8.19 -3.57
C LEU A 228 -8.25 -8.96 -4.62
N GLY A 229 -9.32 -9.66 -4.18
CA GLY A 229 -10.11 -10.55 -5.05
C GLY A 229 -9.58 -11.99 -5.17
N HIS A 230 -8.48 -12.34 -4.48
CA HIS A 230 -7.91 -13.70 -4.41
C HIS A 230 -7.55 -14.33 -5.77
N ASN A 231 -7.23 -13.52 -6.79
CA ASN A 231 -6.74 -14.01 -8.09
C ASN A 231 -5.30 -14.52 -8.02
N PHE A 232 -4.58 -14.16 -6.96
CA PHE A 232 -3.25 -14.64 -6.64
C PHE A 232 -3.20 -15.01 -5.16
N SER A 233 -2.61 -16.17 -4.83
CA SER A 233 -2.30 -16.58 -3.46
C SER A 233 -1.03 -17.41 -3.44
N ARG A 234 -0.19 -17.18 -2.45
CA ARG A 234 1.01 -17.97 -2.14
C ARG A 234 1.09 -18.18 -0.64
N GLU A 235 1.17 -19.43 -0.22
CA GLU A 235 1.23 -19.84 1.18
C GLU A 235 2.58 -20.49 1.52
N ASN A 236 3.04 -20.26 2.74
CA ASN A 236 4.18 -20.94 3.34
C ASN A 236 3.84 -21.28 4.80
N THR A 237 4.13 -22.51 5.21
CA THR A 237 3.84 -23.01 6.56
C THR A 237 5.11 -23.48 7.24
N THR A 238 5.29 -23.12 8.51
CA THR A 238 6.38 -23.56 9.37
C THR A 238 5.88 -23.92 10.77
N LYS A 239 6.63 -24.71 11.51
CA LYS A 239 6.37 -25.06 12.90
C LYS A 239 7.04 -24.07 13.84
N LEU A 240 6.36 -23.66 14.89
CA LEU A 240 6.88 -22.73 15.88
C LEU A 240 6.52 -23.17 17.31
N LEU A 241 7.53 -23.26 18.18
CA LEU A 241 7.34 -23.49 19.59
C LEU A 241 7.15 -22.17 20.33
N ILE A 242 6.01 -21.99 21.00
CA ILE A 242 5.67 -20.78 21.75
C ILE A 242 5.48 -21.14 23.22
N GLY A 243 6.25 -20.46 24.08
CA GLY A 243 6.17 -20.52 25.53
C GLY A 243 5.56 -19.26 26.15
N PRO A 244 5.83 -18.99 27.42
CA PRO A 244 5.32 -17.81 28.14
C PRO A 244 6.00 -16.50 27.70
N GLU A 245 7.19 -16.58 27.11
CA GLU A 245 7.99 -15.42 26.72
C GLU A 245 7.54 -14.87 25.37
N THR A 246 7.86 -13.61 25.11
CA THR A 246 7.66 -12.97 23.82
C THR A 246 8.62 -13.56 22.79
N VAL A 247 8.10 -13.98 21.65
CA VAL A 247 8.88 -14.44 20.50
C VAL A 247 8.99 -13.29 19.50
N HIS A 248 10.22 -12.86 19.22
CA HIS A 248 10.52 -11.81 18.24
C HIS A 248 10.81 -12.46 16.88
N ARG A 249 10.11 -12.03 15.84
CA ARG A 249 10.22 -12.61 14.50
C ARG A 249 10.70 -11.58 13.50
N PHE A 250 11.74 -11.97 12.76
CA PHE A 250 12.20 -11.28 11.54
C PHE A 250 12.06 -12.28 10.41
N ASP A 251 10.99 -12.13 9.63
CA ASP A 251 10.67 -13.08 8.58
C ASP A 251 10.72 -12.41 7.20
N SER A 252 10.83 -13.23 6.18
CA SER A 252 10.85 -12.76 4.79
C SER A 252 10.18 -13.77 3.86
N LEU A 253 9.52 -13.23 2.83
CA LEU A 253 8.89 -14.01 1.77
C LEU A 253 9.39 -13.51 0.41
N SER A 254 9.64 -14.44 -0.52
CA SER A 254 10.01 -14.06 -1.88
C SER A 254 8.78 -13.54 -2.62
N LEU A 255 8.94 -12.39 -3.28
CA LEU A 255 7.97 -11.80 -4.19
C LEU A 255 8.28 -12.13 -5.67
N GLU A 256 9.27 -12.99 -5.96
CA GLU A 256 9.56 -13.40 -7.33
C GLU A 256 8.32 -14.00 -8.00
N GLY A 257 7.98 -13.47 -9.18
CA GLY A 257 6.80 -13.88 -9.93
C GLY A 257 5.46 -13.41 -9.34
N VAL A 258 5.46 -12.54 -8.32
CA VAL A 258 4.27 -11.86 -7.84
C VAL A 258 4.00 -10.67 -8.75
N PRO A 259 2.84 -10.56 -9.42
CA PRO A 259 2.51 -9.42 -10.29
C PRO A 259 2.51 -8.08 -9.52
N SER A 260 2.68 -6.96 -10.24
CA SER A 260 2.42 -5.64 -9.64
C SER A 260 0.96 -5.52 -9.22
N GLY A 261 0.71 -4.94 -8.04
CA GLY A 261 -0.64 -4.78 -7.52
C GLY A 261 -0.67 -4.63 -6.00
N ASP A 262 -1.88 -4.62 -5.47
CA ASP A 262 -2.15 -4.52 -4.04
C ASP A 262 -2.40 -5.90 -3.45
N TYR A 263 -1.74 -6.16 -2.32
CA TYR A 263 -1.71 -7.46 -1.66
C TYR A 263 -1.96 -7.35 -0.17
N TYR A 264 -2.33 -8.48 0.42
CA TYR A 264 -2.36 -8.68 1.86
C TYR A 264 -1.34 -9.72 2.27
N LEU A 265 -0.67 -9.47 3.38
CA LEU A 265 0.06 -10.44 4.16
C LEU A 265 -0.85 -10.92 5.29
N ASP A 266 -1.28 -12.16 5.25
CA ASP A 266 -2.00 -12.81 6.33
C ASP A 266 -1.04 -13.74 7.08
N VAL A 267 -0.93 -13.55 8.40
CA VAL A 267 -0.12 -14.41 9.27
C VAL A 267 -1.06 -15.09 10.26
N LYS A 268 -1.15 -16.40 10.16
CA LYS A 268 -2.04 -17.26 10.96
C LYS A 268 -1.25 -18.15 11.88
N LEU A 269 -1.71 -18.30 13.10
CA LEU A 269 -1.21 -19.29 14.04
C LEU A 269 -2.32 -20.29 14.34
N SER A 270 -2.02 -21.59 14.17
CA SER A 270 -2.98 -22.67 14.36
C SER A 270 -2.42 -23.78 15.24
N GLU A 271 -3.30 -24.45 15.99
CA GLU A 271 -3.03 -25.68 16.74
C GLU A 271 -3.85 -26.80 16.09
N GLY A 272 -3.22 -27.59 15.23
CA GLY A 272 -3.93 -28.51 14.32
C GLY A 272 -4.90 -27.76 13.40
N HIS A 273 -6.19 -28.11 13.45
CA HIS A 273 -7.21 -27.45 12.62
C HIS A 273 -7.81 -26.19 13.24
N LYS A 274 -7.38 -25.81 14.44
CA LYS A 274 -7.94 -24.67 15.17
C LYS A 274 -7.07 -23.45 14.98
N GLN A 275 -7.59 -22.42 14.32
CA GLN A 275 -6.94 -21.11 14.28
C GLN A 275 -6.96 -20.47 15.67
N ILE A 276 -5.81 -20.05 16.16
CA ILE A 276 -5.61 -19.44 17.47
C ILE A 276 -5.66 -17.91 17.36
N THR A 277 -4.89 -17.36 16.44
CA THR A 277 -4.86 -15.91 16.15
C THR A 277 -4.44 -15.67 14.71
N LYS A 278 -4.76 -14.51 14.18
CA LYS A 278 -4.29 -14.03 12.90
C LYS A 278 -4.05 -12.52 12.91
N MET A 279 -3.21 -12.05 12.03
CA MET A 279 -3.06 -10.66 11.66
C MET A 279 -3.01 -10.55 10.13
N GLU A 280 -3.46 -9.42 9.61
CA GLU A 280 -3.58 -9.17 8.18
C GLU A 280 -3.19 -7.73 7.90
N GLU A 281 -2.22 -7.53 7.00
CA GLU A 281 -1.67 -6.22 6.69
C GLU A 281 -1.55 -6.03 5.19
N ALA A 282 -1.95 -4.86 4.70
CA ALA A 282 -1.89 -4.50 3.30
C ALA A 282 -0.50 -4.00 2.91
N PHE A 283 -0.05 -4.35 1.70
CA PHE A 283 1.16 -3.83 1.08
C PHE A 283 1.00 -3.80 -0.44
N ARG A 284 1.90 -3.09 -1.12
CA ARG A 284 1.93 -2.99 -2.59
C ARG A 284 3.17 -3.65 -3.15
N VAL A 285 3.04 -4.30 -4.30
CA VAL A 285 4.15 -4.72 -5.13
C VAL A 285 4.20 -3.83 -6.35
N GLU A 286 5.32 -3.11 -6.53
CA GLU A 286 5.54 -2.24 -7.67
C GLU A 286 6.94 -2.51 -8.24
N TRP A 287 6.99 -3.09 -9.43
CA TRP A 287 8.25 -3.39 -10.09
C TRP A 287 8.73 -2.20 -10.90
N SER A 288 10.03 -1.88 -10.82
CA SER A 288 10.65 -0.99 -11.79
C SER A 288 10.49 -1.55 -13.20
N LEU A 289 10.61 -0.70 -14.22
CA LEU A 289 10.51 -1.14 -15.62
C LEU A 289 11.42 -2.34 -15.93
N LEU A 290 12.64 -2.35 -15.40
CA LEU A 290 13.58 -3.46 -15.58
C LEU A 290 13.11 -4.73 -14.86
N SER A 291 12.57 -4.59 -13.66
CA SER A 291 12.03 -5.71 -12.89
C SER A 291 10.75 -6.25 -13.51
N MET A 292 9.88 -5.40 -14.07
CA MET A 292 8.68 -5.81 -14.82
C MET A 292 9.04 -6.60 -16.08
N LEU A 293 10.05 -6.15 -16.83
CA LEU A 293 10.56 -6.89 -17.97
C LEU A 293 11.05 -8.30 -17.61
N LYS A 294 11.51 -8.50 -16.39
CA LYS A 294 12.02 -9.79 -15.91
C LYS A 294 10.91 -10.64 -15.26
N ASN A 295 10.13 -10.07 -14.37
CA ASN A 295 9.25 -10.80 -13.46
C ASN A 295 7.79 -10.87 -13.90
N ASP A 296 7.30 -9.91 -14.71
CA ASP A 296 5.91 -9.82 -15.16
C ASP A 296 5.80 -9.38 -16.63
N TYR A 297 6.65 -9.97 -17.47
CA TYR A 297 6.81 -9.54 -18.87
C TYR A 297 5.52 -9.52 -19.66
N GLN A 298 4.67 -10.53 -19.52
CA GLN A 298 3.44 -10.64 -20.33
C GLN A 298 2.49 -9.49 -20.00
N LYS A 299 2.25 -9.25 -18.73
CA LYS A 299 1.41 -8.14 -18.25
C LYS A 299 1.99 -6.79 -18.65
N PHE A 300 3.31 -6.62 -18.50
CA PHE A 300 4.02 -5.40 -18.89
C PHE A 300 3.83 -5.07 -20.36
N ILE A 301 3.89 -6.08 -21.25
CA ILE A 301 3.64 -5.88 -22.70
C ILE A 301 2.14 -5.71 -22.97
N ASP A 302 1.25 -6.37 -22.22
CA ASP A 302 -0.20 -6.17 -22.38
C ASP A 302 -0.61 -4.73 -22.09
N GLN A 303 0.03 -4.07 -21.15
CA GLN A 303 -0.19 -2.66 -20.87
C GLN A 303 0.13 -1.74 -22.05
N LEU A 304 0.95 -2.16 -23.02
CA LEU A 304 1.28 -1.38 -24.22
C LEU A 304 0.21 -1.46 -25.33
N ARG A 305 -0.88 -2.19 -25.13
CA ARG A 305 -1.93 -2.41 -26.16
C ARG A 305 -2.53 -1.12 -26.74
N TYR A 306 -2.48 -0.03 -25.98
CA TYR A 306 -3.00 1.27 -26.44
C TYR A 306 -1.91 2.15 -27.09
N ALA A 307 -0.65 1.74 -27.04
CA ALA A 307 0.48 2.45 -27.64
C ALA A 307 0.96 1.82 -28.96
N GLY A 308 0.61 0.56 -29.23
CA GLY A 308 1.07 -0.19 -30.39
C GLY A 308 -0.03 -0.93 -31.12
N SER A 309 0.27 -1.41 -32.33
CA SER A 309 -0.61 -2.32 -33.05
C SER A 309 -0.56 -3.73 -32.48
N ASP A 310 -1.59 -4.53 -32.74
CA ASP A 310 -1.67 -5.92 -32.28
C ASP A 310 -0.48 -6.76 -32.74
N ASP A 311 0.03 -6.52 -33.96
CA ASP A 311 1.21 -7.21 -34.47
C ASP A 311 2.51 -6.83 -33.76
N GLU A 312 2.66 -5.56 -33.36
CA GLU A 312 3.81 -5.09 -32.59
C GLU A 312 3.77 -5.67 -31.17
N ILE A 313 2.62 -5.61 -30.51
CA ILE A 313 2.42 -6.19 -29.18
C ILE A 313 2.70 -7.70 -29.20
N LYS A 314 2.20 -8.41 -30.20
CA LYS A 314 2.47 -9.84 -30.39
C LYS A 314 3.96 -10.14 -30.57
N LYS A 315 4.68 -9.33 -31.37
CA LYS A 315 6.13 -9.47 -31.55
C LYS A 315 6.89 -9.23 -30.25
N LEU A 316 6.49 -8.21 -29.47
CA LEU A 316 7.08 -7.95 -28.16
C LEU A 316 6.86 -9.15 -27.22
N LYS A 317 5.64 -9.68 -27.13
CA LYS A 317 5.33 -10.85 -26.29
C LYS A 317 6.18 -12.09 -26.60
N GLN A 318 6.58 -12.26 -27.85
CA GLN A 318 7.38 -13.40 -28.31
C GLN A 318 8.89 -13.19 -28.13
N ALA A 319 9.32 -12.05 -27.59
CA ALA A 319 10.74 -11.76 -27.38
C ALA A 319 11.37 -12.72 -26.38
N LYS A 320 12.58 -13.19 -26.70
CA LYS A 320 13.41 -13.95 -25.77
C LYS A 320 13.86 -13.04 -24.63
N GLU A 321 14.12 -13.60 -23.47
CA GLU A 321 14.45 -12.84 -22.25
C GLU A 321 15.61 -11.85 -22.48
N GLU A 322 16.66 -12.30 -23.13
CA GLU A 322 17.83 -11.48 -23.46
C GLU A 322 17.57 -10.32 -24.44
N GLU A 323 16.46 -10.39 -25.21
CA GLU A 323 16.08 -9.37 -26.20
C GLU A 323 14.99 -8.40 -25.69
N ARG A 324 14.33 -8.72 -24.56
CA ARG A 324 13.15 -7.99 -24.06
C ARG A 324 13.39 -6.50 -23.88
N LEU A 325 14.46 -6.16 -23.19
CA LEU A 325 14.82 -4.75 -22.92
C LEU A 325 15.11 -4.02 -24.24
N GLN A 326 15.90 -4.61 -25.12
CA GLN A 326 16.27 -4.00 -26.39
C GLN A 326 15.02 -3.74 -27.28
N LYS A 327 14.14 -4.72 -27.41
CA LYS A 327 12.90 -4.58 -28.20
C LYS A 327 11.93 -3.56 -27.62
N TRP A 328 11.85 -3.47 -26.29
CA TRP A 328 11.07 -2.46 -25.61
C TRP A 328 11.63 -1.05 -25.83
N LEU A 329 12.95 -0.88 -25.77
CA LEU A 329 13.61 0.38 -26.08
C LEU A 329 13.39 0.79 -27.53
N GLU A 330 13.50 -0.13 -28.48
CA GLU A 330 13.23 0.10 -29.91
C GLU A 330 11.78 0.50 -30.16
N PHE A 331 10.82 -0.14 -29.48
CA PHE A 331 9.41 0.20 -29.56
C PHE A 331 9.14 1.66 -29.17
N TRP A 332 9.72 2.13 -28.08
CA TRP A 332 9.54 3.53 -27.65
C TRP A 332 10.38 4.50 -28.48
N LYS A 333 11.59 4.15 -28.86
CA LYS A 333 12.43 4.97 -29.72
C LYS A 333 11.76 5.28 -31.07
N SER A 334 11.02 4.33 -31.62
CA SER A 334 10.29 4.55 -32.89
C SER A 334 9.10 5.51 -32.75
N ARG A 335 8.70 5.84 -31.53
CA ARG A 335 7.57 6.70 -31.18
C ARG A 335 7.98 8.01 -30.49
N ASP A 336 9.27 8.23 -30.40
CA ASP A 336 9.81 9.41 -29.76
C ASP A 336 9.55 10.66 -30.62
N PRO A 337 8.80 11.65 -30.12
CA PRO A 337 8.50 12.87 -30.86
C PRO A 337 9.74 13.80 -30.97
N THR A 338 10.74 13.64 -30.08
CA THR A 338 11.94 14.46 -29.98
C THR A 338 13.20 13.61 -29.90
N PRO A 339 13.56 12.84 -30.95
CA PRO A 339 14.63 11.81 -30.91
C PRO A 339 16.02 12.34 -30.53
N ASP A 340 16.21 13.65 -30.59
CA ASP A 340 17.47 14.32 -30.27
C ASP A 340 17.61 14.69 -28.78
N THR A 341 16.58 14.42 -27.95
CA THR A 341 16.61 14.60 -26.50
C THR A 341 16.75 13.26 -25.76
N PRO A 342 17.28 13.25 -24.52
CA PRO A 342 17.37 12.03 -23.73
C PRO A 342 16.01 11.48 -23.27
N GLU A 343 14.98 12.31 -23.24
CA GLU A 343 13.63 12.02 -22.75
C GLU A 343 12.72 11.63 -23.92
N ASN A 344 11.78 10.74 -23.67
CA ASN A 344 10.74 10.37 -24.63
C ASN A 344 9.38 10.76 -24.01
N GLU A 345 8.89 11.95 -24.39
CA GLU A 345 7.71 12.56 -23.78
C GLU A 345 6.45 11.72 -24.01
N LEU A 346 6.37 11.02 -25.14
CA LEU A 346 5.23 10.13 -25.42
C LEU A 346 5.20 8.93 -24.47
N LYS A 347 6.37 8.32 -24.22
CA LYS A 347 6.52 7.20 -23.30
C LYS A 347 6.15 7.65 -21.87
N ASP A 348 6.70 8.78 -21.42
CA ASP A 348 6.51 9.28 -20.06
C ASP A 348 5.05 9.68 -19.82
N GLU A 349 4.40 10.33 -20.79
CA GLU A 349 2.98 10.65 -20.74
C GLU A 349 2.12 9.38 -20.74
N TYR A 350 2.48 8.37 -21.53
CA TYR A 350 1.77 7.09 -21.57
C TYR A 350 1.78 6.40 -20.19
N TYR A 351 2.94 6.27 -19.55
CA TYR A 351 3.04 5.64 -18.25
C TYR A 351 2.40 6.49 -17.14
N ARG A 352 2.44 7.81 -17.26
CA ARG A 352 1.70 8.69 -16.36
C ARG A 352 0.19 8.44 -16.42
N ARG A 353 -0.36 8.31 -17.64
CA ARG A 353 -1.79 8.00 -17.84
C ARG A 353 -2.14 6.59 -17.37
N LEU A 354 -1.26 5.62 -17.60
CA LEU A 354 -1.43 4.25 -17.14
C LEU A 354 -1.50 4.18 -15.59
N LYS A 355 -0.59 4.87 -14.93
CA LYS A 355 -0.58 4.99 -13.46
C LYS A 355 -1.89 5.62 -12.96
N TYR A 356 -2.30 6.73 -13.56
CA TYR A 356 -3.56 7.40 -13.20
C TYR A 356 -4.78 6.48 -13.39
N ALA A 357 -4.84 5.76 -14.50
CA ALA A 357 -5.94 4.83 -14.77
C ALA A 357 -6.01 3.74 -13.70
N ASN A 358 -4.88 3.16 -13.31
CA ASN A 358 -4.83 2.15 -12.25
C ASN A 358 -5.25 2.69 -10.89
N GLN A 359 -4.92 3.93 -10.57
CA GLN A 359 -5.29 4.55 -9.31
C GLN A 359 -6.77 4.94 -9.22
N ASN A 360 -7.40 5.31 -10.35
CA ASN A 360 -8.72 5.95 -10.33
C ASN A 360 -9.84 5.09 -10.93
N PHE A 361 -9.53 4.07 -11.73
CA PHE A 361 -10.53 3.28 -12.45
C PHE A 361 -10.43 1.78 -12.19
N ALA A 362 -9.55 1.36 -11.28
CA ALA A 362 -9.49 -0.04 -10.85
C ALA A 362 -10.77 -0.44 -10.13
N ILE A 363 -11.22 -1.68 -10.37
CA ILE A 363 -12.33 -2.33 -9.68
C ILE A 363 -11.84 -3.63 -9.04
N SER A 364 -12.64 -4.24 -8.18
CA SER A 364 -12.21 -5.36 -7.32
C SER A 364 -11.45 -6.51 -7.99
N ASN A 365 -11.66 -6.75 -9.29
CA ASN A 365 -11.06 -7.87 -10.04
C ASN A 365 -10.37 -7.46 -11.35
N ARG A 366 -10.26 -6.14 -11.63
CA ARG A 366 -9.62 -5.62 -12.85
C ARG A 366 -8.80 -4.38 -12.52
N GLU A 367 -7.61 -4.31 -13.09
CA GLU A 367 -6.79 -3.10 -13.00
C GLU A 367 -7.41 -1.97 -13.81
N GLY A 368 -7.14 -0.73 -13.42
CA GLY A 368 -7.76 0.43 -14.05
C GLY A 368 -7.49 0.51 -15.55
N TRP A 369 -6.31 0.10 -16.04
CA TRP A 369 -5.98 0.07 -17.46
C TRP A 369 -6.79 -0.97 -18.26
N GLU A 370 -7.39 -1.95 -17.61
CA GLU A 370 -8.22 -2.98 -18.23
C GLU A 370 -9.69 -2.55 -18.34
N THR A 371 -10.09 -1.49 -17.64
CA THR A 371 -11.46 -0.95 -17.67
C THR A 371 -11.69 -0.04 -18.88
N ASP A 372 -12.95 0.13 -19.26
CA ASP A 372 -13.31 1.02 -20.36
C ASP A 372 -12.94 2.50 -20.07
N MET A 373 -13.12 2.94 -18.83
CA MET A 373 -12.71 4.29 -18.43
C MET A 373 -11.18 4.45 -18.49
N GLY A 374 -10.44 3.45 -18.02
CA GLY A 374 -8.98 3.45 -18.12
C GLY A 374 -8.48 3.44 -19.54
N MET A 375 -9.09 2.63 -20.41
CA MET A 375 -8.78 2.62 -21.85
C MET A 375 -8.92 4.01 -22.47
N VAL A 376 -10.08 4.65 -22.28
CA VAL A 376 -10.34 6.00 -22.84
C VAL A 376 -9.36 7.02 -22.26
N TYR A 377 -9.09 6.96 -20.96
CA TYR A 377 -8.15 7.89 -20.32
C TYR A 377 -6.71 7.72 -20.82
N ILE A 378 -6.24 6.49 -20.99
CA ILE A 378 -4.88 6.23 -21.49
C ILE A 378 -4.73 6.78 -22.91
N VAL A 379 -5.73 6.57 -23.77
CA VAL A 379 -5.68 7.03 -25.17
C VAL A 379 -5.83 8.55 -25.29
N TYR A 380 -6.82 9.14 -24.64
CA TYR A 380 -7.19 10.56 -24.85
C TYR A 380 -6.68 11.49 -23.75
N GLY A 381 -6.23 10.98 -22.60
CA GLY A 381 -5.82 11.78 -21.45
C GLY A 381 -7.02 12.21 -20.60
N HIS A 382 -6.82 13.28 -19.83
CA HIS A 382 -7.88 13.86 -19.00
C HIS A 382 -8.97 14.50 -19.90
N PRO A 383 -10.26 14.19 -19.70
CA PRO A 383 -11.34 14.84 -20.42
C PRO A 383 -11.38 16.34 -20.12
N ASP A 384 -11.77 17.13 -21.12
CA ASP A 384 -11.95 18.57 -20.95
C ASP A 384 -13.12 18.87 -20.01
N GLU A 385 -14.18 18.02 -20.02
CA GLU A 385 -15.34 18.14 -19.14
C GLU A 385 -15.91 16.74 -18.80
N VAL A 386 -16.41 16.58 -17.57
CA VAL A 386 -17.09 15.38 -17.09
C VAL A 386 -18.46 15.77 -16.55
N GLU A 387 -19.53 15.31 -17.20
CA GLU A 387 -20.90 15.43 -16.71
C GLU A 387 -21.31 14.13 -16.02
N LYS A 388 -21.68 14.21 -14.72
CA LYS A 388 -22.07 13.05 -13.91
C LYS A 388 -23.55 13.07 -13.62
N PHE A 389 -24.21 11.98 -13.92
CA PHE A 389 -25.62 11.74 -13.62
C PHE A 389 -25.71 10.57 -12.62
N PRO A 390 -25.90 10.88 -11.32
CA PRO A 390 -26.03 9.84 -10.31
C PRO A 390 -27.33 9.04 -10.54
N PHE A 391 -27.40 7.87 -9.89
CA PHE A 391 -28.59 7.00 -9.98
C PHE A 391 -29.88 7.76 -9.67
N GLU A 392 -30.83 7.75 -10.62
CA GLU A 392 -32.19 8.21 -10.47
C GLU A 392 -33.17 7.03 -10.59
N ARG A 393 -34.43 7.23 -10.16
CA ARG A 393 -35.39 6.14 -9.91
C ARG A 393 -35.63 5.19 -11.11
N ASP A 394 -35.39 5.62 -12.35
CA ASP A 394 -35.63 4.89 -13.58
C ASP A 394 -34.39 4.84 -14.51
N GLU A 395 -33.25 5.40 -14.09
CA GLU A 395 -32.03 5.44 -14.90
C GLU A 395 -30.80 4.97 -14.11
N LYS A 396 -29.92 4.21 -14.78
CA LYS A 396 -28.63 3.82 -14.20
C LYS A 396 -27.73 5.04 -14.08
N ALA A 397 -26.89 5.06 -13.06
CA ALA A 397 -25.85 6.06 -12.96
C ALA A 397 -24.98 6.05 -14.21
N HIS A 398 -24.71 7.22 -14.75
CA HIS A 398 -23.92 7.36 -15.97
C HIS A 398 -23.13 8.65 -15.96
N GLN A 399 -22.11 8.74 -16.83
CA GLN A 399 -21.31 9.93 -16.99
C GLN A 399 -20.85 10.09 -18.43
N TRP A 400 -20.78 11.37 -18.87
CA TRP A 400 -20.22 11.75 -20.14
C TRP A 400 -18.82 12.33 -19.95
N TRP A 401 -17.90 11.92 -20.81
CA TRP A 401 -16.57 12.50 -20.93
C TRP A 401 -16.44 13.21 -22.26
N HIS A 402 -16.12 14.50 -22.23
CA HIS A 402 -16.02 15.35 -23.41
C HIS A 402 -14.56 15.71 -23.67
N TYR A 403 -14.14 15.48 -24.93
CA TYR A 403 -12.82 15.82 -25.45
C TYR A 403 -13.02 16.78 -26.63
N TYR A 404 -13.08 18.06 -26.36
CA TYR A 404 -13.46 19.07 -27.36
C TYR A 404 -12.44 19.21 -28.48
N LYS A 405 -11.12 19.08 -28.19
CA LYS A 405 -10.06 19.15 -29.20
C LYS A 405 -10.14 18.06 -30.24
N SER A 406 -10.56 16.87 -29.89
CA SER A 406 -10.71 15.72 -30.78
C SER A 406 -12.15 15.52 -31.27
N ASN A 407 -13.09 16.36 -30.79
CA ASN A 407 -14.53 16.26 -31.03
C ASN A 407 -15.06 14.83 -30.71
N ARG A 408 -14.66 14.30 -29.55
CA ARG A 408 -15.07 12.99 -29.05
C ARG A 408 -15.86 13.13 -27.77
N HIS A 409 -16.89 12.29 -27.63
CA HIS A 409 -17.74 12.21 -26.45
C HIS A 409 -17.96 10.74 -26.11
N PHE A 410 -17.72 10.36 -24.86
CA PHE A 410 -17.84 8.99 -24.40
C PHE A 410 -18.87 8.91 -23.28
N LEU A 411 -19.85 8.02 -23.45
CA LEU A 411 -20.86 7.72 -22.42
C LEU A 411 -20.47 6.45 -21.69
N PHE A 412 -20.37 6.54 -20.37
CA PHE A 412 -20.14 5.41 -19.48
C PHE A 412 -21.37 5.18 -18.59
N VAL A 413 -21.84 3.94 -18.54
CA VAL A 413 -23.03 3.55 -17.74
C VAL A 413 -22.61 2.54 -16.68
N ASP A 414 -22.98 2.77 -15.44
CA ASP A 414 -22.74 1.86 -14.32
C ASP A 414 -23.51 0.54 -14.49
N ARG A 415 -22.80 -0.58 -14.41
CA ARG A 415 -23.40 -1.93 -14.43
C ARG A 415 -24.18 -2.26 -13.16
N GLY A 416 -23.96 -1.53 -12.07
CA GLY A 416 -24.58 -1.74 -10.76
C GLY A 416 -23.63 -2.34 -9.72
N ASP A 417 -22.36 -2.55 -10.08
CA ASP A 417 -21.26 -3.04 -9.24
C ASP A 417 -20.13 -2.02 -9.11
N GLY A 418 -20.34 -0.79 -9.62
CA GLY A 418 -19.34 0.28 -9.68
C GLY A 418 -18.47 0.24 -10.94
N GLU A 419 -18.63 -0.75 -11.81
CA GLU A 419 -17.99 -0.78 -13.12
C GLU A 419 -18.78 0.04 -14.13
N TYR A 420 -18.12 1.02 -14.74
CA TYR A 420 -18.66 1.85 -15.80
C TYR A 420 -18.29 1.32 -17.16
N GLU A 421 -19.30 0.92 -17.95
CA GLU A 421 -19.15 0.36 -19.29
C GLU A 421 -19.35 1.43 -20.35
N LEU A 422 -18.43 1.50 -21.33
CA LEU A 422 -18.49 2.41 -22.45
C LEU A 422 -19.66 2.02 -23.40
N GLN A 423 -20.51 2.97 -23.72
CA GLN A 423 -21.69 2.75 -24.55
C GLN A 423 -21.44 3.17 -26.02
N PRO A 424 -22.01 2.46 -27.02
CA PRO A 424 -22.01 2.91 -28.39
C PRO A 424 -22.72 4.29 -28.56
N PRO A 425 -22.37 5.13 -29.57
CA PRO A 425 -21.60 4.76 -30.74
C PRO A 425 -20.11 5.07 -30.64
N TYR A 426 -19.30 4.12 -30.32
CA TYR A 426 -17.88 4.20 -30.62
C TYR A 426 -17.55 3.06 -31.62
N ASP A 427 -16.63 3.30 -32.52
CA ASP A 427 -16.34 2.38 -33.64
C ASP A 427 -15.48 1.16 -33.23
N GLY A 428 -15.29 0.93 -31.93
CA GLY A 428 -14.47 -0.16 -31.37
C GLY A 428 -12.98 -0.03 -31.64
N LYS A 429 -12.57 1.01 -32.35
CA LYS A 429 -11.17 1.35 -32.65
C LYS A 429 -10.84 2.69 -32.03
N ILE A 430 -10.59 2.69 -30.74
CA ILE A 430 -9.96 3.81 -30.09
C ILE A 430 -8.48 3.74 -30.50
N ARG A 431 -8.15 4.39 -31.60
CA ARG A 431 -6.79 4.59 -32.10
C ARG A 431 -6.56 6.04 -32.43
#